data_721eaf10972e669f9450eff1ea116ec8
#
_entry.id   721eaf10972e669f9450eff1ea116ec8
#
_cell.length_a   1.000
_cell.length_b   1.000
_cell.length_c   1.000
_cell.angle_alpha   90.00
_cell.angle_beta   90.00
_cell.angle_gamma   90.00
#
_symmetry.space_group_name_H-M   'P 1'
#
loop_
_entity.id
_entity.type
_entity.pdbx_description
1 polymer ?
#
loop_
_entity_poly.entity_id
_entity_poly.type
_entity_poly.pdbx_seq_one_letter_code
_entity_poly.pdbx_strand_id
1 'polypeptide(L)'
;IKFKWRGDWATSTAYVVDDIVKYGGNTYVVTENHTSQASSANFYTDIAKYSLHTEGLFFKGNWAGTTHYRLNDLVKYGSFQYRTTTQHTSHATNFDSSKFEVYGEGLEFEDSYNSSTTYQDGDIVTYGGYSYVYVNTTPAAGQTPTDNSYWDVLTTGFKALGAYSHGTTYKTGDTIQYGGNNYVCTANHTNQYPANTNGTTNTSYWTLNLEGFNYR
;
A
#
# COMPACT_ATOMS: atom_id res chain seq x y z
N ILE A 1 33.65 -5.15 -33.94
CA ILE A 1 32.26 -5.50 -33.54
C ILE A 1 31.46 -4.22 -33.60
N LYS A 2 30.37 -4.20 -34.36
CA LYS A 2 29.51 -3.03 -34.48
C LYS A 2 28.11 -3.43 -34.05
N PHE A 3 27.80 -3.20 -32.79
CA PHE A 3 26.48 -3.43 -32.25
C PHE A 3 25.46 -2.52 -32.93
N LYS A 4 24.27 -3.07 -33.20
CA LYS A 4 23.15 -2.34 -33.78
C LYS A 4 21.96 -2.33 -32.81
N TRP A 5 21.60 -1.14 -32.35
CA TRP A 5 20.41 -0.97 -31.55
C TRP A 5 19.13 -1.15 -32.38
N ARG A 6 18.22 -2.03 -31.94
CA ARG A 6 16.96 -2.37 -32.60
C ARG A 6 15.72 -1.89 -31.87
N GLY A 7 15.90 -1.28 -30.69
CA GLY A 7 14.78 -0.85 -29.85
C GLY A 7 14.22 -1.98 -28.98
N ASP A 8 12.92 -1.90 -28.67
CA ASP A 8 12.23 -2.95 -27.95
C ASP A 8 12.16 -4.22 -28.78
N TRP A 9 12.34 -5.38 -28.13
CA TRP A 9 12.18 -6.67 -28.78
C TRP A 9 10.76 -6.79 -29.35
N ALA A 10 10.66 -7.22 -30.59
CA ALA A 10 9.38 -7.39 -31.30
C ALA A 10 9.18 -8.86 -31.70
N THR A 11 7.93 -9.26 -31.77
CA THR A 11 7.52 -10.60 -32.19
C THR A 11 7.72 -10.79 -33.72
N SER A 12 7.93 -12.04 -34.14
CA SER A 12 8.03 -12.43 -35.57
C SER A 12 9.02 -11.57 -36.37
N THR A 13 10.10 -11.11 -35.72
CA THR A 13 11.09 -10.21 -36.28
C THR A 13 12.42 -10.93 -36.48
N ALA A 14 13.04 -10.76 -37.64
CA ALA A 14 14.36 -11.29 -37.92
C ALA A 14 15.43 -10.46 -37.20
N TYR A 15 16.23 -11.12 -36.37
CA TYR A 15 17.38 -10.57 -35.67
C TYR A 15 18.67 -11.26 -36.17
N VAL A 16 19.75 -10.49 -36.21
CA VAL A 16 21.05 -10.96 -36.60
C VAL A 16 22.07 -10.77 -35.46
N VAL A 17 23.17 -11.52 -35.50
CA VAL A 17 24.24 -11.39 -34.50
C VAL A 17 24.67 -9.93 -34.36
N ASP A 18 24.96 -9.49 -33.14
CA ASP A 18 25.29 -8.12 -32.74
C ASP A 18 24.13 -7.13 -32.77
N ASP A 19 22.90 -7.55 -33.10
CA ASP A 19 21.71 -6.72 -32.80
C ASP A 19 21.55 -6.62 -31.27
N ILE A 20 21.19 -5.42 -30.78
CA ILE A 20 20.83 -5.18 -29.36
C ILE A 20 19.36 -4.87 -29.31
N VAL A 21 18.65 -5.59 -28.43
CA VAL A 21 17.23 -5.43 -28.17
C VAL A 21 16.97 -5.18 -26.68
N LYS A 22 15.90 -4.45 -26.35
CA LYS A 22 15.41 -4.30 -25.01
C LYS A 22 14.20 -5.21 -24.79
N TYR A 23 14.22 -5.94 -23.66
CA TYR A 23 13.06 -6.72 -23.21
C TYR A 23 12.88 -6.58 -21.70
N GLY A 24 11.75 -6.03 -21.27
CA GLY A 24 11.56 -5.59 -19.88
C GLY A 24 12.54 -4.48 -19.50
N GLY A 25 13.12 -4.57 -18.31
CA GLY A 25 14.18 -3.66 -17.86
C GLY A 25 15.56 -3.92 -18.49
N ASN A 26 15.76 -5.06 -19.15
CA ASN A 26 17.07 -5.54 -19.60
C ASN A 26 17.31 -5.28 -21.07
N THR A 27 18.59 -5.18 -21.44
CA THR A 27 19.02 -5.22 -22.84
C THR A 27 19.82 -6.48 -23.13
N TYR A 28 19.70 -7.00 -24.33
CA TYR A 28 20.31 -8.25 -24.77
C TYR A 28 20.99 -8.09 -26.12
N VAL A 29 22.13 -8.75 -26.30
CA VAL A 29 22.80 -8.89 -27.59
C VAL A 29 22.38 -10.21 -28.22
N VAL A 30 22.02 -10.18 -29.48
CA VAL A 30 21.73 -11.38 -30.28
C VAL A 30 23.07 -12.11 -30.59
N THR A 31 23.13 -13.38 -30.25
CA THR A 31 24.30 -14.25 -30.45
C THR A 31 24.12 -15.23 -31.61
N GLU A 32 22.87 -15.42 -32.07
CA GLU A 32 22.53 -16.31 -33.19
C GLU A 32 21.45 -15.69 -34.06
N ASN A 33 21.61 -15.76 -35.40
CA ASN A 33 20.59 -15.27 -36.33
C ASN A 33 19.30 -16.07 -36.20
N HIS A 34 18.18 -15.42 -35.99
CA HIS A 34 16.89 -16.10 -35.87
C HIS A 34 15.73 -15.15 -36.12
N THR A 35 14.54 -15.73 -36.27
CA THR A 35 13.28 -14.99 -36.20
C THR A 35 12.66 -15.20 -34.82
N SER A 36 12.32 -14.11 -34.15
CA SER A 36 11.74 -14.13 -32.80
C SER A 36 10.35 -14.78 -32.77
N GLN A 37 9.94 -15.26 -31.61
CA GLN A 37 8.65 -15.89 -31.38
C GLN A 37 7.47 -14.97 -31.72
N ALA A 38 6.32 -15.58 -32.04
CA ALA A 38 5.11 -14.86 -32.40
C ALA A 38 4.37 -14.23 -31.17
N SER A 39 4.75 -14.59 -29.95
CA SER A 39 4.18 -14.07 -28.70
C SER A 39 5.24 -13.36 -27.88
N SER A 40 4.89 -12.17 -27.36
CA SER A 40 5.77 -11.38 -26.49
C SER A 40 6.08 -12.07 -25.15
N ALA A 41 5.26 -13.01 -24.72
CA ALA A 41 5.49 -13.85 -23.54
C ALA A 41 6.59 -14.89 -23.74
N ASN A 42 6.98 -15.17 -24.99
CA ASN A 42 7.88 -16.27 -25.34
C ASN A 42 9.32 -15.83 -25.60
N PHE A 43 9.73 -14.61 -25.20
CA PHE A 43 11.12 -14.16 -25.33
C PHE A 43 12.12 -15.18 -24.77
N TYR A 44 11.86 -15.69 -23.56
CA TYR A 44 12.77 -16.60 -22.88
C TYR A 44 12.80 -18.02 -23.48
N THR A 45 11.90 -18.34 -24.38
CA THR A 45 12.00 -19.58 -25.18
C THR A 45 13.25 -19.56 -26.06
N ASP A 46 13.64 -18.38 -26.56
CA ASP A 46 14.82 -18.20 -27.40
C ASP A 46 16.01 -17.63 -26.62
N ILE A 47 16.01 -17.63 -25.29
CA ILE A 47 17.02 -16.94 -24.47
C ILE A 47 18.46 -17.41 -24.78
N ALA A 48 18.65 -18.66 -25.20
CA ALA A 48 19.94 -19.18 -25.57
C ALA A 48 20.58 -18.47 -26.80
N LYS A 49 19.75 -17.76 -27.60
CA LYS A 49 20.20 -16.97 -28.76
C LYS A 49 20.55 -15.53 -28.42
N TYR A 50 20.50 -15.21 -27.11
CA TYR A 50 20.77 -13.89 -26.58
C TYR A 50 21.81 -13.97 -25.47
N SER A 51 22.55 -12.89 -25.28
CA SER A 51 23.40 -12.66 -24.12
C SER A 51 22.95 -11.40 -23.42
N LEU A 52 22.82 -11.45 -22.09
CA LEU A 52 22.49 -10.26 -21.31
C LEU A 52 23.60 -9.21 -21.51
N HIS A 53 23.22 -8.02 -21.95
CA HIS A 53 24.12 -6.91 -22.17
C HIS A 53 24.13 -5.94 -21.00
N THR A 54 22.96 -5.54 -20.55
CA THR A 54 22.81 -4.64 -19.40
C THR A 54 21.54 -4.97 -18.64
N GLU A 55 21.65 -5.07 -17.33
CA GLU A 55 20.49 -5.09 -16.43
C GLU A 55 19.99 -3.68 -16.24
N GLY A 56 18.69 -3.55 -16.18
CA GLY A 56 18.01 -2.27 -15.92
C GLY A 56 16.60 -2.52 -15.40
N LEU A 57 15.94 -1.45 -15.04
CA LEU A 57 14.58 -1.47 -14.52
C LEU A 57 13.64 -0.80 -15.50
N PHE A 58 12.40 -1.28 -15.58
CA PHE A 58 11.35 -0.68 -16.39
C PHE A 58 10.09 -0.46 -15.56
N PHE A 59 9.75 0.80 -15.30
CA PHE A 59 8.54 1.13 -14.55
C PHE A 59 7.29 0.97 -15.42
N LYS A 60 6.40 0.06 -15.01
CA LYS A 60 5.15 -0.24 -15.71
C LYS A 60 3.91 0.45 -15.11
N GLY A 61 4.08 1.25 -14.07
CA GLY A 61 2.97 1.87 -13.36
C GLY A 61 2.36 0.96 -12.30
N ASN A 62 1.05 1.10 -12.06
CA ASN A 62 0.36 0.26 -11.08
C ASN A 62 0.25 -1.18 -11.59
N TRP A 63 0.33 -2.12 -10.64
CA TRP A 63 0.05 -3.52 -10.94
C TRP A 63 -1.37 -3.68 -11.52
N ALA A 64 -1.51 -4.54 -12.51
CA ALA A 64 -2.79 -4.86 -13.12
C ALA A 64 -2.91 -6.37 -13.33
N GLY A 65 -4.13 -6.89 -13.18
CA GLY A 65 -4.42 -8.29 -13.47
C GLY A 65 -4.30 -8.62 -14.96
N THR A 66 -4.10 -9.91 -15.29
CA THR A 66 -3.95 -10.44 -16.65
C THR A 66 -2.88 -9.74 -17.50
N THR A 67 -1.91 -9.12 -16.84
CA THR A 67 -0.82 -8.37 -17.48
C THR A 67 0.45 -9.21 -17.50
N HIS A 68 1.16 -9.20 -18.63
CA HIS A 68 2.44 -9.85 -18.76
C HIS A 68 3.55 -8.99 -18.14
N TYR A 69 4.17 -9.50 -17.08
CA TYR A 69 5.32 -8.90 -16.41
C TYR A 69 6.61 -9.62 -16.77
N ARG A 70 7.64 -8.85 -17.06
CA ARG A 70 8.95 -9.30 -17.48
C ARG A 70 9.93 -9.16 -16.32
N LEU A 71 11.04 -9.85 -16.38
CA LEU A 71 12.13 -9.67 -15.41
C LEU A 71 12.54 -8.19 -15.34
N ASN A 72 12.71 -7.67 -14.11
CA ASN A 72 13.05 -6.29 -13.82
C ASN A 72 11.98 -5.23 -14.23
N ASP A 73 10.75 -5.65 -14.51
CA ASP A 73 9.63 -4.68 -14.52
C ASP A 73 9.35 -4.23 -13.08
N LEU A 74 9.22 -2.92 -12.86
CA LEU A 74 8.79 -2.32 -11.61
C LEU A 74 7.30 -2.01 -11.67
N VAL A 75 6.57 -2.35 -10.62
CA VAL A 75 5.15 -2.04 -10.46
C VAL A 75 4.89 -1.45 -9.09
N LYS A 76 3.90 -0.56 -8.99
CA LYS A 76 3.32 -0.15 -7.71
C LYS A 76 2.13 -1.06 -7.40
N TYR A 77 2.10 -1.61 -6.19
CA TYR A 77 0.96 -2.34 -5.64
C TYR A 77 0.76 -1.94 -4.18
N GLY A 78 -0.39 -1.35 -3.87
CA GLY A 78 -0.57 -0.63 -2.62
C GLY A 78 0.44 0.51 -2.51
N SER A 79 0.97 0.71 -1.33
CA SER A 79 1.96 1.73 -1.04
C SER A 79 3.36 1.39 -1.52
N PHE A 80 3.62 0.12 -1.86
CA PHE A 80 4.96 -0.38 -2.16
C PHE A 80 5.24 -0.46 -3.66
N GLN A 81 6.54 -0.40 -3.98
CA GLN A 81 7.06 -0.72 -5.30
C GLN A 81 7.68 -2.11 -5.30
N TYR A 82 7.39 -2.88 -6.31
CA TYR A 82 7.86 -4.24 -6.47
C TYR A 82 8.62 -4.43 -7.76
N ARG A 83 9.70 -5.22 -7.72
CA ARG A 83 10.46 -5.66 -8.88
C ARG A 83 10.07 -7.09 -9.25
N THR A 84 9.76 -7.34 -10.51
CA THR A 84 9.46 -8.68 -11.01
C THR A 84 10.75 -9.52 -11.02
N THR A 85 10.75 -10.62 -10.29
CA THR A 85 11.85 -11.61 -10.20
C THR A 85 11.66 -12.79 -11.13
N THR A 86 10.43 -13.06 -11.55
CA THR A 86 10.08 -14.15 -12.44
C THR A 86 9.08 -13.67 -13.47
N GLN A 87 9.41 -13.82 -14.76
CA GLN A 87 8.47 -13.50 -15.83
C GLN A 87 7.18 -14.33 -15.68
N HIS A 88 6.04 -13.68 -15.77
CA HIS A 88 4.73 -14.33 -15.66
C HIS A 88 3.63 -13.45 -16.26
N THR A 89 2.46 -14.03 -16.46
CA THR A 89 1.20 -13.27 -16.61
C THR A 89 0.50 -13.28 -15.26
N SER A 90 0.18 -12.11 -14.74
CA SER A 90 -0.44 -11.96 -13.43
C SER A 90 -1.84 -12.61 -13.38
N HIS A 91 -2.22 -13.05 -12.18
CA HIS A 91 -3.60 -13.44 -11.91
C HIS A 91 -4.55 -12.26 -12.17
N ALA A 92 -5.82 -12.56 -12.50
CA ALA A 92 -6.79 -11.51 -12.84
C ALA A 92 -7.05 -10.52 -11.69
N THR A 93 -7.00 -10.99 -10.44
CA THR A 93 -7.40 -10.20 -9.25
C THR A 93 -6.40 -10.24 -8.09
N ASN A 94 -5.51 -11.24 -8.02
CA ASN A 94 -4.64 -11.48 -6.87
C ASN A 94 -3.20 -11.14 -7.22
N PHE A 95 -2.58 -10.31 -6.39
CA PHE A 95 -1.14 -10.05 -6.48
C PHE A 95 -0.37 -11.30 -6.05
N ASP A 96 0.49 -11.82 -6.93
CA ASP A 96 1.34 -12.99 -6.64
C ASP A 96 2.71 -12.52 -6.14
N SER A 97 2.82 -12.30 -4.82
CA SER A 97 4.06 -11.83 -4.18
C SER A 97 5.26 -12.75 -4.43
N SER A 98 5.04 -14.04 -4.74
CA SER A 98 6.14 -14.99 -5.02
C SER A 98 6.89 -14.69 -6.32
N LYS A 99 6.32 -13.85 -7.21
CA LYS A 99 6.90 -13.44 -8.49
C LYS A 99 7.58 -12.09 -8.44
N PHE A 100 7.49 -11.44 -7.29
CA PHE A 100 8.01 -10.11 -7.07
C PHE A 100 8.88 -10.06 -5.81
N GLU A 101 9.72 -9.06 -5.71
CA GLU A 101 10.39 -8.67 -4.48
C GLU A 101 10.09 -7.20 -4.20
N VAL A 102 10.09 -6.81 -2.95
CA VAL A 102 9.96 -5.41 -2.54
C VAL A 102 11.19 -4.66 -3.04
N TYR A 103 10.98 -3.64 -3.85
CA TYR A 103 12.02 -2.75 -4.35
C TYR A 103 12.09 -1.44 -3.57
N GLY A 104 10.96 -0.93 -3.15
CA GLY A 104 10.84 0.27 -2.33
C GLY A 104 9.58 0.20 -1.48
N GLU A 105 9.75 0.45 -0.19
CA GLU A 105 8.63 0.62 0.74
C GLU A 105 8.11 2.05 0.67
N GLY A 106 6.81 2.23 0.83
CA GLY A 106 6.16 3.52 0.80
C GLY A 106 4.99 3.58 1.75
N LEU A 107 4.47 4.78 1.95
CA LEU A 107 3.26 5.04 2.73
C LEU A 107 2.26 5.76 1.83
N GLU A 108 0.97 5.41 1.93
CA GLU A 108 -0.13 6.03 1.19
C GLU A 108 -1.22 6.49 2.14
N PHE A 109 -1.58 7.76 2.09
CA PHE A 109 -2.62 8.31 2.97
C PHE A 109 -4.00 8.11 2.36
N GLU A 110 -4.85 7.33 3.07
CA GLU A 110 -6.19 6.90 2.65
C GLU A 110 -7.32 7.63 3.40
N ASP A 111 -7.06 8.83 3.90
CA ASP A 111 -8.02 9.65 4.66
C ASP A 111 -8.55 8.97 5.93
N SER A 112 -9.87 9.02 6.15
CA SER A 112 -10.51 8.39 7.31
C SER A 112 -10.81 6.93 7.06
N TYR A 113 -10.55 6.09 8.07
CA TYR A 113 -10.85 4.66 8.00
C TYR A 113 -12.31 4.39 7.57
N ASN A 114 -12.46 3.50 6.61
CA ASN A 114 -13.73 3.00 6.12
C ASN A 114 -13.74 1.46 6.16
N SER A 115 -14.66 0.86 6.88
CA SER A 115 -14.74 -0.61 7.05
C SER A 115 -15.01 -1.39 5.76
N SER A 116 -15.45 -0.72 4.69
CA SER A 116 -15.70 -1.35 3.38
C SER A 116 -14.49 -1.29 2.44
N THR A 117 -13.45 -0.52 2.79
CA THR A 117 -12.22 -0.40 1.99
C THR A 117 -11.27 -1.55 2.33
N THR A 118 -10.67 -2.14 1.32
CA THR A 118 -9.57 -3.09 1.48
C THR A 118 -8.27 -2.31 1.59
N TYR A 119 -7.60 -2.44 2.74
CA TYR A 119 -6.32 -1.80 3.01
C TYR A 119 -5.16 -2.76 2.78
N GLN A 120 -4.00 -2.20 2.45
CA GLN A 120 -2.77 -2.92 2.13
C GLN A 120 -1.63 -2.39 2.99
N ASP A 121 -0.54 -3.14 3.07
CA ASP A 121 0.67 -2.76 3.81
C ASP A 121 1.16 -1.36 3.38
N GLY A 122 1.40 -0.48 4.36
CA GLY A 122 1.80 0.90 4.16
C GLY A 122 0.64 1.92 4.00
N ASP A 123 -0.62 1.49 3.95
CA ASP A 123 -1.76 2.41 3.92
C ASP A 123 -1.95 3.09 5.28
N ILE A 124 -2.12 4.41 5.27
CA ILE A 124 -2.34 5.21 6.47
C ILE A 124 -3.77 5.71 6.50
N VAL A 125 -4.42 5.54 7.64
CA VAL A 125 -5.77 6.08 7.88
C VAL A 125 -5.83 6.90 9.16
N THR A 126 -6.80 7.81 9.23
CA THR A 126 -7.19 8.43 10.49
C THR A 126 -8.39 7.69 11.10
N TYR A 127 -8.33 7.45 12.41
CA TYR A 127 -9.42 6.84 13.17
C TYR A 127 -9.47 7.43 14.59
N GLY A 128 -10.54 8.17 14.90
CA GLY A 128 -10.56 9.03 16.08
C GLY A 128 -9.55 10.16 15.94
N GLY A 129 -8.80 10.46 17.00
CA GLY A 129 -7.73 11.44 17.00
C GLY A 129 -6.38 10.91 16.51
N TYR A 130 -6.27 9.63 16.20
CA TYR A 130 -5.01 8.96 15.86
C TYR A 130 -4.90 8.68 14.38
N SER A 131 -3.65 8.54 13.90
CA SER A 131 -3.34 7.96 12.59
C SER A 131 -2.74 6.57 12.78
N TYR A 132 -3.12 5.66 11.90
CA TYR A 132 -2.69 4.26 11.91
C TYR A 132 -2.11 3.87 10.57
N VAL A 133 -1.11 2.99 10.57
CA VAL A 133 -0.56 2.37 9.37
C VAL A 133 -0.96 0.89 9.32
N TYR A 134 -1.43 0.44 8.18
CA TYR A 134 -1.70 -0.98 7.94
C TYR A 134 -0.37 -1.73 7.79
N VAL A 135 -0.19 -2.80 8.55
CA VAL A 135 1.09 -3.56 8.62
C VAL A 135 0.92 -5.04 8.27
N ASN A 136 -0.30 -5.48 7.95
CA ASN A 136 -0.53 -6.87 7.58
C ASN A 136 -0.25 -7.08 6.10
N THR A 137 0.56 -8.08 5.76
CA THR A 137 0.93 -8.42 4.37
C THR A 137 -0.23 -8.96 3.53
N THR A 138 -1.34 -9.34 4.18
CA THR A 138 -2.56 -9.78 3.50
C THR A 138 -3.57 -8.63 3.48
N PRO A 139 -3.91 -8.09 2.31
CA PRO A 139 -4.92 -7.04 2.19
C PRO A 139 -6.27 -7.48 2.76
N ALA A 140 -6.91 -6.63 3.55
CA ALA A 140 -8.22 -6.93 4.13
C ALA A 140 -9.10 -5.69 4.30
N ALA A 141 -10.42 -5.90 4.24
CA ALA A 141 -11.43 -4.93 4.64
C ALA A 141 -12.01 -5.31 6.02
N GLY A 142 -12.64 -4.35 6.69
CA GLY A 142 -13.36 -4.59 7.96
C GLY A 142 -12.49 -4.68 9.21
N GLN A 143 -11.17 -4.62 9.07
CA GLN A 143 -10.24 -4.68 10.19
C GLN A 143 -10.11 -3.31 10.85
N THR A 144 -10.62 -3.18 12.08
CA THR A 144 -10.63 -1.89 12.80
C THR A 144 -9.20 -1.47 13.16
N PRO A 145 -8.83 -0.17 13.03
CA PRO A 145 -7.47 0.31 13.34
C PRO A 145 -6.98 0.08 14.77
N THR A 146 -7.83 -0.39 15.67
CA THR A 146 -7.45 -0.84 17.04
C THR A 146 -7.04 -2.31 17.12
N ASP A 147 -7.06 -3.05 16.02
CA ASP A 147 -6.58 -4.43 15.93
C ASP A 147 -5.11 -4.45 15.54
N ASN A 148 -4.22 -4.68 16.50
CA ASN A 148 -2.76 -4.68 16.30
C ASN A 148 -2.26 -5.85 15.42
N SER A 149 -3.12 -6.80 15.02
CA SER A 149 -2.76 -7.82 14.03
C SER A 149 -2.72 -7.26 12.62
N TYR A 150 -3.35 -6.10 12.41
CA TYR A 150 -3.47 -5.45 11.10
C TYR A 150 -2.92 -4.03 11.08
N TRP A 151 -2.90 -3.34 12.22
CA TRP A 151 -2.60 -1.92 12.29
C TRP A 151 -1.63 -1.57 13.40
N ASP A 152 -0.71 -0.67 13.12
CA ASP A 152 0.11 -0.01 14.11
C ASP A 152 -0.27 1.47 14.24
N VAL A 153 -0.13 2.02 15.45
CA VAL A 153 -0.30 3.46 15.67
C VAL A 153 0.88 4.19 15.08
N LEU A 154 0.62 5.01 14.06
CA LEU A 154 1.64 5.86 13.46
C LEU A 154 1.84 7.14 14.24
N THR A 155 0.75 7.83 14.57
CA THR A 155 0.80 9.03 15.42
C THR A 155 -0.43 9.12 16.32
N THR A 156 -0.22 9.64 17.53
CA THR A 156 -1.29 10.00 18.45
C THR A 156 -1.66 11.47 18.25
N GLY A 157 -2.94 11.80 18.42
CA GLY A 157 -3.42 13.16 18.26
C GLY A 157 -4.80 13.34 18.87
N PHE A 158 -5.43 14.48 18.60
CA PHE A 158 -6.75 14.82 19.12
C PHE A 158 -7.68 15.21 17.99
N LYS A 159 -8.95 14.77 18.07
CA LYS A 159 -10.03 15.18 17.18
C LYS A 159 -11.15 15.84 18.00
N ALA A 160 -11.36 17.14 17.80
CA ALA A 160 -12.39 17.88 18.52
C ALA A 160 -13.79 17.58 17.93
N LEU A 161 -14.70 17.09 18.76
CA LEU A 161 -16.09 16.78 18.39
C LEU A 161 -17.12 17.73 19.02
N GLY A 162 -16.67 18.73 19.79
CA GLY A 162 -17.54 19.69 20.46
C GLY A 162 -18.20 19.13 21.72
N ALA A 163 -19.48 19.42 21.94
CA ALA A 163 -20.20 18.97 23.15
C ALA A 163 -20.45 17.46 23.13
N TYR A 164 -20.36 16.84 24.32
CA TYR A 164 -20.73 15.43 24.47
C TYR A 164 -22.18 15.19 24.02
N SER A 165 -22.39 14.14 23.24
CA SER A 165 -23.71 13.68 22.81
C SER A 165 -23.88 12.21 23.15
N HIS A 166 -24.90 11.90 23.96
CA HIS A 166 -25.26 10.52 24.26
C HIS A 166 -25.70 9.80 22.98
N GLY A 167 -25.31 8.56 22.79
CA GLY A 167 -25.56 7.79 21.56
C GLY A 167 -24.49 7.90 20.49
N THR A 168 -23.54 8.84 20.61
CA THR A 168 -22.38 8.93 19.73
C THR A 168 -21.35 7.87 20.10
N THR A 169 -20.76 7.24 19.09
CA THR A 169 -19.58 6.38 19.26
C THR A 169 -18.34 7.25 19.28
N TYR A 170 -17.64 7.23 20.39
CA TYR A 170 -16.37 7.93 20.58
C TYR A 170 -15.19 6.98 20.40
N LYS A 171 -14.11 7.50 19.86
CA LYS A 171 -12.89 6.78 19.55
C LYS A 171 -11.70 7.38 20.31
N THR A 172 -10.66 6.60 20.50
CA THR A 172 -9.43 7.07 21.15
C THR A 172 -8.91 8.33 20.47
N GLY A 173 -8.58 9.36 21.28
CA GLY A 173 -8.14 10.67 20.81
C GLY A 173 -9.27 11.65 20.47
N ASP A 174 -10.56 11.23 20.46
CA ASP A 174 -11.65 12.18 20.35
C ASP A 174 -11.72 13.06 21.60
N THR A 175 -11.89 14.37 21.41
CA THR A 175 -12.05 15.33 22.50
C THR A 175 -13.43 15.94 22.50
N ILE A 176 -14.01 16.08 23.69
CA ILE A 176 -15.35 16.64 23.86
C ILE A 176 -15.42 17.63 25.03
N GLN A 177 -16.45 18.42 25.06
CA GLN A 177 -16.83 19.27 26.18
C GLN A 177 -17.99 18.64 26.96
N TYR A 178 -17.85 18.54 28.27
CA TYR A 178 -18.91 18.07 29.16
C TYR A 178 -18.82 18.76 30.54
N GLY A 179 -19.90 19.34 31.02
CA GLY A 179 -19.95 20.00 32.33
C GLY A 179 -18.96 21.17 32.49
N GLY A 180 -18.61 21.86 31.39
CA GLY A 180 -17.62 22.93 31.37
C GLY A 180 -16.17 22.49 31.20
N ASN A 181 -15.91 21.20 31.33
CA ASN A 181 -14.57 20.59 31.18
C ASN A 181 -14.36 20.01 29.77
N ASN A 182 -13.09 19.84 29.39
CA ASN A 182 -12.71 19.13 28.18
C ASN A 182 -12.13 17.75 28.54
N TYR A 183 -12.60 16.71 27.85
CA TYR A 183 -12.18 15.33 28.06
C TYR A 183 -11.64 14.72 26.77
N VAL A 184 -10.69 13.79 26.91
CA VAL A 184 -10.16 12.95 25.83
C VAL A 184 -10.67 11.54 26.01
N CYS A 185 -11.21 10.94 24.94
CA CYS A 185 -11.56 9.54 24.90
C CYS A 185 -10.29 8.68 24.90
N THR A 186 -10.18 7.72 25.80
CA THR A 186 -9.03 6.82 25.97
C THR A 186 -9.32 5.40 25.49
N ALA A 187 -10.60 5.05 25.32
CA ALA A 187 -11.02 3.75 24.81
C ALA A 187 -12.31 3.89 24.02
N ASN A 188 -12.42 3.20 22.89
CA ASN A 188 -13.60 3.26 22.03
C ASN A 188 -14.86 2.83 22.79
N HIS A 189 -15.92 3.61 22.70
CA HIS A 189 -17.17 3.30 23.38
C HIS A 189 -18.38 4.03 22.77
N THR A 190 -19.56 3.62 23.20
CA THR A 190 -20.82 4.34 22.99
C THR A 190 -21.53 4.49 24.35
N ASN A 191 -22.21 5.60 24.58
CA ASN A 191 -23.03 5.82 25.77
C ASN A 191 -22.32 5.89 27.14
N GLN A 192 -21.00 6.13 27.17
CA GLN A 192 -20.27 6.31 28.42
C GLN A 192 -20.11 7.81 28.73
N TYR A 193 -20.69 8.29 29.79
CA TYR A 193 -20.54 9.69 30.22
C TYR A 193 -19.10 9.97 30.65
N PRO A 194 -18.56 11.16 30.33
CA PRO A 194 -17.19 11.57 30.71
C PRO A 194 -16.97 11.65 32.22
N ALA A 195 -18.00 12.02 32.96
CA ALA A 195 -17.99 12.06 34.42
C ALA A 195 -19.34 11.64 34.96
N ASN A 196 -19.33 11.14 36.21
CA ASN A 196 -20.56 10.86 36.95
C ASN A 196 -21.22 12.16 37.46
N THR A 197 -22.41 12.05 38.10
CA THR A 197 -23.17 13.17 38.67
C THR A 197 -22.42 13.98 39.72
N ASN A 198 -21.37 13.40 40.35
CA ASN A 198 -20.53 14.07 41.33
C ASN A 198 -19.29 14.73 40.70
N GLY A 199 -19.17 14.72 39.36
CA GLY A 199 -18.06 15.30 38.64
C GLY A 199 -16.78 14.39 38.56
N THR A 200 -16.83 13.17 39.11
CA THR A 200 -15.71 12.23 39.04
C THR A 200 -15.58 11.69 37.60
N THR A 201 -14.41 11.82 37.02
CA THR A 201 -14.10 11.33 35.66
C THR A 201 -14.28 9.82 35.55
N ASN A 202 -14.89 9.37 34.47
CA ASN A 202 -14.99 7.95 34.12
C ASN A 202 -13.69 7.50 33.46
N THR A 203 -12.69 7.17 34.28
CA THR A 203 -11.31 6.85 33.86
C THR A 203 -11.18 5.59 33.02
N SER A 204 -12.23 4.77 32.91
CA SER A 204 -12.23 3.61 32.01
C SER A 204 -12.30 4.02 30.53
N TYR A 205 -12.85 5.19 30.25
CA TYR A 205 -13.09 5.64 28.88
C TYR A 205 -12.62 7.07 28.59
N TRP A 206 -12.38 7.87 29.65
CA TRP A 206 -12.09 9.27 29.52
C TRP A 206 -10.96 9.74 30.42
N THR A 207 -10.19 10.68 29.93
CA THR A 207 -9.25 11.46 30.74
C THR A 207 -9.64 12.91 30.70
N LEU A 208 -9.65 13.57 31.85
CA LEU A 208 -9.78 15.02 31.94
C LEU A 208 -8.57 15.68 31.30
N ASN A 209 -8.80 16.47 30.26
CA ASN A 209 -7.76 17.17 29.52
C ASN A 209 -7.59 18.61 30.01
N LEU A 210 -8.70 19.29 30.19
CA LEU A 210 -8.70 20.68 30.66
C LEU A 210 -9.93 20.94 31.54
N GLU A 211 -9.66 21.48 32.74
CA GLU A 211 -10.74 22.00 33.59
C GLU A 211 -11.19 23.37 33.06
N GLY A 212 -12.48 23.52 32.92
CA GLY A 212 -13.11 24.77 32.54
C GLY A 212 -13.95 25.38 33.66
N PHE A 213 -14.44 26.60 33.45
CA PHE A 213 -15.30 27.26 34.39
C PHE A 213 -16.76 27.13 33.97
N ASN A 214 -17.62 26.62 34.89
CA ASN A 214 -19.06 26.71 34.75
C ASN A 214 -19.50 28.06 35.29
N TYR A 215 -19.87 28.98 34.41
CA TYR A 215 -20.58 30.19 34.83
C TYR A 215 -22.03 29.82 35.16
N ARG A 216 -22.43 29.94 36.42
CA ARG A 216 -23.83 29.77 36.87
C ARG A 216 -24.48 31.13 36.98
#